data_d10e53fa0b38472c9578ebfbbb47c9d1
#
_entry.id   d10e53fa0b38472c9578ebfbbb47c9d1
#
_cell.length_a   1.000
_cell.length_b   1.000
_cell.length_c   1.000
_cell.angle_alpha   90.00
_cell.angle_beta   90.00
_cell.angle_gamma   90.00
#
_symmetry.space_group_name_H-M   'P 1'
#
loop_
_entity.id
_entity.type
_entity.pdbx_description
1 polymer ?
#
loop_
_entity_poly.entity_id
_entity_poly.type
_entity_poly.pdbx_seq_one_letter_code
_entity_poly.pdbx_strand_id
1 'polypeptide(L)'
;MPVQTSDQRWAAQAAAGDESAFRELYRLHVRPVYWIAHGILGSPADAEDVTQETFVTAWRKLPGFELQGESILPWLATICRFQAANRLRQRRRDQAHTADAIDDALPSAVSVEDQVITAALAERIAAEVGTLSDLDRAIFRLCAAEGYAYRAAAEELGVSHAIVRNRLSRVRTRLRGAVKEASET
;
A
#
# COMPACT_ATOMS: atom_id res chain seq x y z
N MET A 1 17.36 -17.27 -21.27
CA MET A 1 16.00 -17.32 -20.71
C MET A 1 16.01 -16.50 -19.45
N PRO A 2 15.18 -15.45 -19.30
CA PRO A 2 15.08 -14.74 -18.03
C PRO A 2 14.56 -15.70 -16.96
N VAL A 3 15.23 -15.75 -15.81
CA VAL A 3 14.79 -16.56 -14.67
C VAL A 3 13.54 -15.89 -14.10
N GLN A 4 12.39 -16.54 -14.21
CA GLN A 4 11.16 -16.07 -13.61
C GLN A 4 11.30 -16.06 -12.08
N THR A 5 10.89 -14.96 -11.45
CA THR A 5 10.81 -14.91 -9.99
C THR A 5 9.71 -15.84 -9.48
N SER A 6 9.78 -16.18 -8.19
CA SER A 6 8.74 -17.00 -7.54
C SER A 6 7.36 -16.35 -7.68
N ASP A 7 7.27 -15.02 -7.50
CA ASP A 7 6.03 -14.26 -7.64
C ASP A 7 5.45 -14.36 -9.06
N GLN A 8 6.29 -14.23 -10.10
CA GLN A 8 5.85 -14.35 -11.50
C GLN A 8 5.25 -15.71 -11.79
N ARG A 9 5.92 -16.78 -11.32
CA ARG A 9 5.44 -18.15 -11.50
C ARG A 9 4.12 -18.38 -10.77
N TRP A 10 4.03 -18.00 -9.49
CA TRP A 10 2.81 -18.20 -8.71
C TRP A 10 1.66 -17.30 -9.16
N ALA A 11 1.95 -16.07 -9.58
CA ALA A 11 0.92 -15.19 -10.14
C ALA A 11 0.31 -15.76 -11.42
N ALA A 12 1.14 -16.31 -12.32
CA ALA A 12 0.66 -16.94 -13.54
C ALA A 12 -0.17 -18.19 -13.27
N GLN A 13 0.27 -19.06 -12.33
CA GLN A 13 -0.47 -20.25 -11.93
C GLN A 13 -1.80 -19.90 -11.23
N ALA A 14 -1.77 -18.93 -10.31
CA ALA A 14 -2.97 -18.46 -9.63
C ALA A 14 -3.95 -17.75 -10.59
N ALA A 15 -3.46 -17.05 -11.61
CA ALA A 15 -4.28 -16.47 -12.67
C ALA A 15 -4.98 -17.53 -13.54
N ALA A 16 -4.39 -18.74 -13.62
CA ALA A 16 -4.99 -19.91 -14.25
C ALA A 16 -5.93 -20.70 -13.31
N GLY A 17 -6.14 -20.23 -12.06
CA GLY A 17 -7.05 -20.83 -11.09
C GLY A 17 -6.38 -21.77 -10.07
N ASP A 18 -5.05 -21.82 -9.99
CA ASP A 18 -4.35 -22.64 -8.99
C ASP A 18 -4.38 -21.97 -7.60
N GLU A 19 -5.24 -22.51 -6.73
CA GLU A 19 -5.37 -22.05 -5.34
C GLU A 19 -4.09 -22.29 -4.52
N SER A 20 -3.30 -23.31 -4.85
CA SER A 20 -2.05 -23.60 -4.13
C SER A 20 -1.02 -22.52 -4.39
N ALA A 21 -0.90 -22.09 -5.64
CA ALA A 21 -0.03 -20.97 -6.03
C ALA A 21 -0.48 -19.66 -5.37
N PHE A 22 -1.79 -19.41 -5.28
CA PHE A 22 -2.30 -18.23 -4.57
C PHE A 22 -2.01 -18.29 -3.08
N ARG A 23 -2.07 -19.46 -2.46
CA ARG A 23 -1.71 -19.65 -1.05
C ARG A 23 -0.25 -19.30 -0.77
N GLU A 24 0.66 -19.60 -1.69
CA GLU A 24 2.06 -19.19 -1.57
C GLU A 24 2.22 -17.67 -1.69
N LEU A 25 1.52 -17.02 -2.62
CA LEU A 25 1.47 -15.55 -2.70
C LEU A 25 0.92 -14.93 -1.41
N TYR A 26 -0.14 -15.51 -0.85
CA TYR A 26 -0.69 -15.07 0.43
C TYR A 26 0.35 -15.15 1.55
N ARG A 27 1.02 -16.30 1.72
CA ARG A 27 2.02 -16.50 2.78
C ARG A 27 3.17 -15.50 2.72
N LEU A 28 3.62 -15.17 1.51
CA LEU A 28 4.71 -14.22 1.30
C LEU A 28 4.30 -12.77 1.56
N HIS A 29 3.07 -12.40 1.19
CA HIS A 29 2.68 -11.01 1.10
C HIS A 29 1.66 -10.57 2.16
N VAL A 30 1.09 -11.47 2.97
CA VAL A 30 0.09 -11.11 3.98
C VAL A 30 0.65 -10.13 5.00
N ARG A 31 1.87 -10.37 5.49
CA ARG A 31 2.52 -9.51 6.49
C ARG A 31 2.84 -8.11 5.94
N PRO A 32 3.53 -7.96 4.78
CA PRO A 32 3.68 -6.66 4.14
C PRO A 32 2.38 -5.90 3.88
N VAL A 33 1.34 -6.59 3.39
CA VAL A 33 0.03 -5.97 3.12
C VAL A 33 -0.63 -5.51 4.42
N TYR A 34 -0.56 -6.31 5.49
CA TYR A 34 -1.06 -5.93 6.82
C TYR A 34 -0.40 -4.64 7.32
N TRP A 35 0.93 -4.52 7.22
CA TRP A 35 1.61 -3.32 7.68
C TRP A 35 1.27 -2.08 6.85
N ILE A 36 1.00 -2.24 5.55
CA ILE A 36 0.49 -1.15 4.70
C ILE A 36 -0.90 -0.71 5.20
N ALA A 37 -1.80 -1.66 5.45
CA ALA A 37 -3.14 -1.38 5.96
C ALA A 37 -3.07 -0.72 7.35
N HIS A 38 -2.27 -1.27 8.26
CA HIS A 38 -2.10 -0.76 9.61
C HIS A 38 -1.52 0.67 9.64
N GLY A 39 -0.53 0.95 8.80
CA GLY A 39 0.05 2.30 8.67
C GLY A 39 -0.95 3.35 8.18
N ILE A 40 -2.02 2.94 7.48
CA ILE A 40 -3.06 3.86 7.00
C ILE A 40 -4.20 4.00 8.01
N LEU A 41 -4.60 2.89 8.65
CA LEU A 41 -5.82 2.80 9.45
C LEU A 41 -5.57 3.04 10.94
N GLY A 42 -4.37 2.76 11.44
CA GLY A 42 -4.00 2.87 12.85
C GLY A 42 -4.70 1.88 13.79
N SER A 43 -5.56 0.99 13.25
CA SER A 43 -6.35 0.01 14.00
C SER A 43 -5.98 -1.40 13.56
N PRO A 44 -5.53 -2.28 14.47
CA PRO A 44 -5.18 -3.66 14.15
C PRO A 44 -6.36 -4.43 13.53
N ALA A 45 -7.56 -4.30 14.11
CA ALA A 45 -8.75 -4.99 13.61
C ALA A 45 -9.11 -4.58 12.18
N ASP A 46 -9.12 -3.26 11.87
CA ASP A 46 -9.37 -2.83 10.49
C ASP A 46 -8.24 -3.19 9.54
N ALA A 47 -7.00 -3.25 10.02
CA ALA A 47 -5.87 -3.68 9.20
C ALA A 47 -6.00 -5.16 8.81
N GLU A 48 -6.45 -6.01 9.72
CA GLU A 48 -6.74 -7.41 9.46
C GLU A 48 -7.87 -7.56 8.43
N ASP A 49 -9.00 -6.87 8.64
CA ASP A 49 -10.14 -6.87 7.73
C ASP A 49 -9.73 -6.43 6.31
N VAL A 50 -9.05 -5.29 6.20
CA VAL A 50 -8.59 -4.75 4.92
C VAL A 50 -7.55 -5.66 4.26
N THR A 51 -6.71 -6.33 5.04
CA THR A 51 -5.77 -7.32 4.51
C THR A 51 -6.52 -8.49 3.89
N GLN A 52 -7.50 -9.06 4.56
CA GLN A 52 -8.32 -10.15 4.04
C GLN A 52 -9.07 -9.71 2.78
N GLU A 53 -9.75 -8.56 2.80
CA GLU A 53 -10.45 -8.01 1.64
C GLU A 53 -9.50 -7.77 0.44
N THR A 54 -8.25 -7.37 0.71
CA THR A 54 -7.22 -7.19 -0.32
C THR A 54 -6.95 -8.50 -1.06
N PHE A 55 -6.75 -9.59 -0.32
CA PHE A 55 -6.48 -10.89 -0.95
C PHE A 55 -7.72 -11.49 -1.63
N VAL A 56 -8.90 -11.32 -1.07
CA VAL A 56 -10.16 -11.71 -1.73
C VAL A 56 -10.35 -10.95 -3.05
N THR A 57 -10.08 -9.66 -3.05
CA THR A 57 -10.15 -8.82 -4.25
C THR A 57 -9.07 -9.21 -5.26
N ALA A 58 -7.86 -9.49 -4.79
CA ALA A 58 -6.75 -9.95 -5.61
C ALA A 58 -7.10 -11.27 -6.31
N TRP A 59 -7.60 -12.26 -5.59
CA TRP A 59 -8.03 -13.54 -6.16
C TRP A 59 -9.04 -13.36 -7.30
N ARG A 60 -10.04 -12.51 -7.10
CA ARG A 60 -11.06 -12.23 -8.12
C ARG A 60 -10.53 -11.50 -9.35
N LYS A 61 -9.44 -10.73 -9.21
CA LYS A 61 -8.83 -9.94 -10.29
C LYS A 61 -7.63 -10.60 -10.96
N LEU A 62 -7.16 -11.72 -10.43
CA LEU A 62 -6.04 -12.48 -10.99
C LEU A 62 -6.32 -13.08 -12.38
N PRO A 63 -7.54 -13.58 -12.71
CA PRO A 63 -7.80 -14.07 -14.06
C PRO A 63 -7.50 -13.00 -15.11
N GLY A 64 -6.59 -13.31 -16.04
CA GLY A 64 -6.12 -12.38 -17.07
C GLY A 64 -5.09 -11.33 -16.59
N PHE A 65 -4.64 -11.39 -15.34
CA PHE A 65 -3.59 -10.53 -14.83
C PHE A 65 -2.21 -11.02 -15.24
N GLU A 66 -1.41 -10.13 -15.83
CA GLU A 66 -0.01 -10.40 -16.16
C GLU A 66 0.90 -9.55 -15.26
N LEU A 67 1.78 -10.20 -14.51
CA LEU A 67 2.74 -9.51 -13.66
C LEU A 67 3.88 -8.92 -14.51
N GLN A 68 3.91 -7.60 -14.63
CA GLN A 68 4.93 -6.85 -15.41
C GLN A 68 6.25 -6.61 -14.66
N GLY A 69 6.37 -7.09 -13.43
CA GLY A 69 7.55 -6.87 -12.57
C GLY A 69 8.00 -8.14 -11.88
N GLU A 70 8.96 -8.01 -10.99
CA GLU A 70 9.53 -9.13 -10.23
C GLU A 70 8.68 -9.55 -9.04
N SER A 71 7.83 -8.65 -8.50
CA SER A 71 6.98 -8.90 -7.35
C SER A 71 5.55 -8.41 -7.58
N ILE A 72 4.57 -9.18 -7.08
CA ILE A 72 3.15 -8.84 -7.07
C ILE A 72 2.79 -7.82 -5.97
N LEU A 73 3.68 -7.61 -5.00
CA LEU A 73 3.41 -6.72 -3.85
C LEU A 73 2.97 -5.30 -4.23
N PRO A 74 3.53 -4.61 -5.25
CA PRO A 74 3.07 -3.29 -5.65
C PRO A 74 1.60 -3.26 -6.10
N TRP A 75 1.14 -4.34 -6.73
CA TRP A 75 -0.25 -4.48 -7.15
C TRP A 75 -1.17 -4.75 -5.95
N LEU A 76 -0.79 -5.66 -5.06
CA LEU A 76 -1.50 -5.92 -3.80
C LEU A 76 -1.57 -4.64 -2.93
N ALA A 77 -0.48 -3.90 -2.82
CA ALA A 77 -0.43 -2.64 -2.10
C ALA A 77 -1.39 -1.58 -2.69
N THR A 78 -1.60 -1.58 -4.00
CA THR A 78 -2.58 -0.69 -4.65
C THR A 78 -4.01 -1.06 -4.25
N ILE A 79 -4.34 -2.35 -4.25
CA ILE A 79 -5.65 -2.84 -3.80
C ILE A 79 -5.86 -2.51 -2.31
N CYS A 80 -4.86 -2.79 -1.47
CA CYS A 80 -4.88 -2.53 -0.04
C CYS A 80 -5.14 -1.05 0.28
N ARG A 81 -4.41 -0.13 -0.36
CA ARG A 81 -4.60 1.32 -0.17
C ARG A 81 -5.99 1.78 -0.55
N PHE A 82 -6.53 1.23 -1.64
CA PHE A 82 -7.88 1.55 -2.07
C PHE A 82 -8.94 1.08 -1.04
N GLN A 83 -8.79 -0.13 -0.52
CA GLN A 83 -9.66 -0.68 0.53
C GLN A 83 -9.56 0.14 1.83
N ALA A 84 -8.33 0.44 2.26
CA ALA A 84 -8.09 1.25 3.45
C ALA A 84 -8.69 2.67 3.34
N ALA A 85 -8.56 3.31 2.18
CA ALA A 85 -9.16 4.61 1.93
C ALA A 85 -10.70 4.56 1.95
N ASN A 86 -11.30 3.48 1.45
CA ASN A 86 -12.74 3.25 1.54
C ASN A 86 -13.18 3.09 3.00
N ARG A 87 -12.43 2.31 3.80
CA ARG A 87 -12.70 2.11 5.23
C ARG A 87 -12.65 3.43 6.02
N LEU A 88 -11.63 4.27 5.76
CA LEU A 88 -11.54 5.60 6.39
C LEU A 88 -12.72 6.50 6.02
N ARG A 89 -13.13 6.50 4.75
CA ARG A 89 -14.29 7.29 4.30
C ARG A 89 -15.58 6.83 4.97
N GLN A 90 -15.76 5.52 5.13
CA GLN A 90 -16.91 4.95 5.83
C GLN A 90 -16.90 5.36 7.30
N ARG A 91 -15.79 5.22 8.02
CA ARG A 91 -15.66 5.67 9.41
C ARG A 91 -16.01 7.16 9.59
N ARG A 92 -15.53 8.02 8.70
CA ARG A 92 -15.85 9.46 8.75
C ARG A 92 -17.35 9.72 8.57
N ARG A 93 -18.04 8.95 7.73
CA ARG A 93 -19.50 9.04 7.57
C ARG A 93 -20.23 8.57 8.81
N ASP A 94 -19.82 7.43 9.37
CA ASP A 94 -20.41 6.85 10.57
C ASP A 94 -20.22 7.78 11.78
N GLN A 95 -19.04 8.39 11.92
CA GLN A 95 -18.74 9.40 12.94
C GLN A 95 -19.55 10.69 12.75
N ALA A 96 -19.78 11.13 11.52
CA ALA A 96 -20.62 12.28 11.22
C ALA A 96 -22.10 12.06 11.57
N HIS A 97 -22.54 10.79 11.64
CA HIS A 97 -23.88 10.39 12.07
C HIS A 97 -23.97 10.06 13.57
N THR A 98 -22.83 9.92 14.25
CA THR A 98 -22.76 9.59 15.69
C THR A 98 -21.80 10.57 16.36
N ALA A 99 -22.26 11.80 16.57
CA ALA A 99 -21.55 12.74 17.42
C ALA A 99 -21.79 12.32 18.87
N ASP A 100 -21.07 11.32 19.36
CA ASP A 100 -20.72 11.02 20.76
C ASP A 100 -20.17 9.59 20.85
N ALA A 101 -18.84 9.43 20.73
CA ALA A 101 -18.08 8.37 21.40
C ALA A 101 -16.58 8.55 21.13
N ILE A 102 -15.87 8.86 22.19
CA ILE A 102 -14.40 8.83 22.27
C ILE A 102 -14.00 7.37 22.34
N ASP A 103 -13.21 6.88 21.39
CA ASP A 103 -12.58 5.56 21.50
C ASP A 103 -11.06 5.70 21.51
N ASP A 104 -10.50 5.38 22.65
CA ASP A 104 -9.09 5.40 23.01
C ASP A 104 -8.54 3.99 22.75
N ALA A 105 -8.09 3.70 21.53
CA ALA A 105 -7.48 2.42 21.17
C ALA A 105 -5.96 2.46 21.41
N LEU A 106 -5.50 1.81 22.46
CA LEU A 106 -4.09 1.58 22.79
C LEU A 106 -3.38 0.74 21.70
N PRO A 107 -2.13 1.08 21.32
CA PRO A 107 -1.38 0.31 20.31
C PRO A 107 -0.96 -1.06 20.85
N SER A 108 -1.19 -2.10 20.08
CA SER A 108 -0.73 -3.46 20.34
C SER A 108 0.80 -3.56 20.25
N ALA A 109 1.37 -4.37 21.15
CA ALA A 109 2.81 -4.51 21.33
C ALA A 109 3.52 -5.10 20.08
N VAL A 110 4.28 -4.26 19.41
CA VAL A 110 5.25 -4.63 18.38
C VAL A 110 6.62 -4.81 19.05
N SER A 111 7.40 -5.80 18.64
CA SER A 111 8.76 -6.03 19.16
C SER A 111 9.62 -4.77 19.05
N VAL A 112 10.43 -4.49 20.08
CA VAL A 112 11.26 -3.28 20.17
C VAL A 112 12.30 -3.22 19.03
N GLU A 113 12.81 -4.36 18.58
CA GLU A 113 13.77 -4.45 17.46
C GLU A 113 13.12 -4.15 16.10
N ASP A 114 11.91 -4.66 15.84
CA ASP A 114 11.13 -4.32 14.65
C ASP A 114 10.73 -2.84 14.63
N GLN A 115 10.51 -2.23 15.80
CA GLN A 115 10.19 -0.80 15.93
C GLN A 115 11.36 0.11 15.58
N VAL A 116 12.58 -0.23 15.98
CA VAL A 116 13.78 0.58 15.71
C VAL A 116 14.10 0.62 14.22
N ILE A 117 14.06 -0.53 13.54
CA ILE A 117 14.29 -0.60 12.09
C ILE A 117 13.20 0.14 11.33
N THR A 118 11.95 0.01 11.77
CA THR A 118 10.79 0.70 11.16
C THR A 118 10.86 2.21 11.38
N ALA A 119 11.29 2.67 12.56
CA ALA A 119 11.43 4.09 12.87
C ALA A 119 12.53 4.76 12.03
N ALA A 120 13.72 4.17 11.94
CA ALA A 120 14.81 4.69 11.13
C ALA A 120 14.45 4.75 9.64
N LEU A 121 13.75 3.74 9.11
CA LEU A 121 13.24 3.72 7.75
C LEU A 121 12.17 4.78 7.53
N ALA A 122 11.27 4.96 8.49
CA ALA A 122 10.23 5.98 8.45
C ALA A 122 10.80 7.40 8.45
N GLU A 123 11.83 7.66 9.28
CA GLU A 123 12.54 8.94 9.31
C GLU A 123 13.24 9.23 7.97
N ARG A 124 13.88 8.24 7.37
CA ARG A 124 14.51 8.38 6.05
C ARG A 124 13.51 8.67 4.95
N ILE A 125 12.38 7.95 4.94
CA ILE A 125 11.30 8.22 3.98
C ILE A 125 10.72 9.62 4.21
N ALA A 126 10.52 10.04 5.45
CA ALA A 126 10.03 11.37 5.79
C ALA A 126 11.01 12.47 5.35
N ALA A 127 12.32 12.27 5.54
CA ALA A 127 13.35 13.18 5.07
C ALA A 127 13.32 13.31 3.53
N GLU A 128 13.26 12.20 2.80
CA GLU A 128 13.15 12.20 1.34
C GLU A 128 11.86 12.87 0.84
N VAL A 129 10.73 12.60 1.49
CA VAL A 129 9.45 13.27 1.19
C VAL A 129 9.55 14.77 1.45
N GLY A 130 10.29 15.18 2.49
CA GLY A 130 10.56 16.59 2.81
C GLY A 130 11.29 17.34 1.69
N THR A 131 12.12 16.66 0.89
CA THR A 131 12.86 17.25 -0.24
C THR A 131 12.08 17.30 -1.55
N LEU A 132 10.87 16.73 -1.61
CA LEU A 132 10.01 16.78 -2.78
C LEU A 132 9.46 18.19 -3.02
N SER A 133 9.17 18.52 -4.29
CA SER A 133 8.40 19.73 -4.61
C SER A 133 7.01 19.66 -3.96
N ASP A 134 6.39 20.82 -3.70
CA ASP A 134 5.05 20.88 -3.07
C ASP A 134 4.02 20.06 -3.86
N LEU A 135 4.06 20.12 -5.18
CA LEU A 135 3.17 19.34 -6.04
C LEU A 135 3.45 17.83 -5.93
N ASP A 136 4.72 17.41 -5.93
CA ASP A 136 5.08 15.99 -5.78
C ASP A 136 4.70 15.44 -4.40
N ARG A 137 4.87 16.26 -3.37
CA ARG A 137 4.44 15.95 -1.99
C ARG A 137 2.93 15.82 -1.88
N ALA A 138 2.17 16.74 -2.48
CA ALA A 138 0.72 16.70 -2.52
C ALA A 138 0.22 15.44 -3.28
N ILE A 139 0.79 15.15 -4.45
CA ILE A 139 0.48 13.93 -5.22
C ILE A 139 0.79 12.68 -4.41
N PHE A 140 1.96 12.63 -3.75
CA PHE A 140 2.36 11.49 -2.92
C PHE A 140 1.39 11.31 -1.74
N ARG A 141 1.05 12.39 -1.04
CA ARG A 141 0.08 12.36 0.07
C ARG A 141 -1.28 11.85 -0.40
N LEU A 142 -1.87 12.45 -1.42
CA LEU A 142 -3.19 12.06 -1.91
C LEU A 142 -3.22 10.61 -2.41
N CYS A 143 -2.24 10.22 -3.24
CA CYS A 143 -2.29 8.91 -3.90
C CYS A 143 -1.68 7.78 -3.06
N ALA A 144 -0.65 8.05 -2.24
CA ALA A 144 0.06 7.03 -1.50
C ALA A 144 -0.42 6.91 -0.05
N ALA A 145 -0.70 8.02 0.64
CA ALA A 145 -1.16 8.00 2.02
C ALA A 145 -2.68 7.97 2.13
N GLU A 146 -3.39 8.79 1.34
CA GLU A 146 -4.85 8.93 1.42
C GLU A 146 -5.60 8.03 0.41
N GLY A 147 -4.89 7.31 -0.48
CA GLY A 147 -5.47 6.33 -1.40
C GLY A 147 -6.36 6.91 -2.51
N TYR A 148 -6.17 8.18 -2.88
CA TYR A 148 -6.91 8.77 -3.98
C TYR A 148 -6.59 8.06 -5.30
N ALA A 149 -7.62 7.81 -6.11
CA ALA A 149 -7.41 7.45 -7.50
C ALA A 149 -6.72 8.60 -8.24
N TYR A 150 -5.87 8.30 -9.22
CA TYR A 150 -5.10 9.35 -9.93
C TYR A 150 -5.97 10.43 -10.57
N ARG A 151 -7.18 10.05 -11.00
CA ARG A 151 -8.17 10.99 -11.54
C ARG A 151 -8.66 11.96 -10.47
N ALA A 152 -9.04 11.44 -9.31
CA ALA A 152 -9.50 12.27 -8.19
C ALA A 152 -8.39 13.19 -7.66
N ALA A 153 -7.15 12.68 -7.56
CA ALA A 153 -6.00 13.50 -7.18
C ALA A 153 -5.68 14.59 -8.25
N ALA A 154 -5.88 14.29 -9.53
CA ALA A 154 -5.71 15.25 -10.61
C ALA A 154 -6.74 16.38 -10.54
N GLU A 155 -8.00 16.04 -10.30
CA GLU A 155 -9.11 17.00 -10.09
C GLU A 155 -8.86 17.89 -8.87
N GLU A 156 -8.46 17.29 -7.74
CA GLU A 156 -8.15 18.01 -6.48
C GLU A 156 -7.00 19.02 -6.63
N LEU A 157 -5.96 18.63 -7.37
CA LEU A 157 -4.75 19.44 -7.56
C LEU A 157 -4.80 20.35 -8.80
N GLY A 158 -5.87 20.31 -9.58
CA GLY A 158 -5.99 21.10 -10.79
C GLY A 158 -4.96 20.77 -11.88
N VAL A 159 -4.50 19.50 -11.94
CA VAL A 159 -3.51 19.02 -12.90
C VAL A 159 -4.06 17.88 -13.75
N SER A 160 -3.37 17.51 -14.85
CA SER A 160 -3.82 16.38 -15.65
C SER A 160 -3.50 15.04 -14.99
N HIS A 161 -4.32 14.03 -15.28
CA HIS A 161 -4.09 12.64 -14.85
C HIS A 161 -2.69 12.13 -15.25
N ALA A 162 -2.18 12.51 -16.44
CA ALA A 162 -0.86 12.15 -16.89
C ALA A 162 0.26 12.75 -16.01
N ILE A 163 0.08 13.99 -15.54
CA ILE A 163 1.01 14.64 -14.61
C ILE A 163 1.05 13.87 -13.29
N VAL A 164 -0.10 13.53 -12.71
CA VAL A 164 -0.16 12.74 -11.46
C VAL A 164 0.57 11.41 -11.63
N ARG A 165 0.25 10.65 -12.68
CA ARG A 165 0.87 9.35 -12.96
C ARG A 165 2.39 9.45 -13.10
N ASN A 166 2.87 10.38 -13.92
CA ASN A 166 4.30 10.50 -14.23
C ASN A 166 5.10 10.99 -13.02
N ARG A 167 4.57 11.97 -12.26
CA ARG A 167 5.22 12.49 -11.06
C ARG A 167 5.24 11.46 -9.94
N LEU A 168 4.14 10.78 -9.69
CA LEU A 168 4.08 9.73 -8.68
C LEU A 168 5.05 8.56 -9.00
N SER A 169 5.21 8.21 -10.28
CA SER A 169 6.19 7.21 -10.70
C SER A 169 7.62 7.63 -10.34
N ARG A 170 8.00 8.89 -10.60
CA ARG A 170 9.32 9.43 -10.24
C ARG A 170 9.53 9.46 -8.72
N VAL A 171 8.54 9.93 -7.98
CA VAL A 171 8.58 9.94 -6.50
C VAL A 171 8.79 8.54 -5.96
N ARG A 172 8.05 7.55 -6.44
CA ARG A 172 8.20 6.15 -6.01
C ARG A 172 9.58 5.57 -6.35
N THR A 173 10.15 5.92 -7.50
CA THR A 173 11.50 5.49 -7.89
C THR A 173 12.55 6.08 -6.94
N ARG A 174 12.43 7.36 -6.63
CA ARG A 174 13.32 8.06 -5.71
C ARG A 174 13.26 7.48 -4.30
N LEU A 175 12.05 7.28 -3.75
CA LEU A 175 11.87 6.69 -2.43
C LEU A 175 12.39 5.25 -2.35
N ARG A 176 12.24 4.45 -3.41
CA ARG A 176 12.84 3.11 -3.48
C ARG A 176 14.36 3.14 -3.43
N GLY A 177 14.99 4.11 -4.09
CA GLY A 177 16.45 4.32 -4.01
C GLY A 177 16.90 4.57 -2.57
N ALA A 178 16.25 5.51 -1.88
CA ALA A 178 16.54 5.84 -0.49
C ALA A 178 16.34 4.66 0.49
N VAL A 179 15.34 3.83 0.25
CA VAL A 179 15.10 2.60 1.05
C VAL A 179 16.18 1.56 0.80
N LYS A 180 16.62 1.37 -0.45
CA LYS A 180 17.66 0.41 -0.80
C LYS A 180 19.00 0.77 -0.17
N GLU A 181 19.40 2.03 -0.25
CA GLU A 181 20.62 2.54 0.40
C GLU A 181 20.59 2.39 1.93
N ALA A 182 19.41 2.44 2.54
CA ALA A 182 19.23 2.20 3.97
C ALA A 182 19.43 0.73 4.38
N SER A 183 19.14 -0.20 3.46
CA SER A 183 19.25 -1.64 3.72
C SER A 183 20.67 -2.18 3.50
N GLU A 184 21.56 -1.39 2.89
CA GLU A 184 22.94 -1.75 2.58
C GLU A 184 23.95 -1.15 3.58
N THR A 185 23.49 -0.38 4.61
CA THR A 185 24.30 0.25 5.66
C THR A 185 24.04 -0.39 7.01
#